data_0e99226fae9b6cf9b174cab25eed94dc
#
_entry.id   0e99226fae9b6cf9b174cab25eed94dc
#
_cell.length_a   1.000
_cell.length_b   1.000
_cell.length_c   1.000
_cell.angle_alpha   90.00
_cell.angle_beta   90.00
_cell.angle_gamma   90.00
#
_symmetry.space_group_name_H-M   'P 1'
#
loop_
_entity.id
_entity.type
_entity.pdbx_description
1 polymer ?
#
loop_
_entity_poly.entity_id
_entity_poly.type
_entity_poly.pdbx_seq_one_letter_code
_entity_poly.pdbx_strand_id
1 'polypeptide(L)'
;MRLLLMSDTHLPKRAKALPAPLLDEVPRADVVIHAGDWVDTATLDLLEGRSRRLLAVHGNNDGADLRARLPEVAYADLGGLRFGVVHETGPAQGREARCAARFPGLDVLVFGHSHIPWDTTAPGGLRLLNPGSPTDRRRQPHCTYLTAAVDDGRLTDVVLHRLPPR
;
A
#
# COMPACT_ATOMS: atom_id res chain seq x y z
N MET A 1 -10.47 13.71 -1.60
CA MET A 1 -9.97 12.69 -0.63
C MET A 1 -8.52 12.42 -0.93
N ARG A 2 -7.64 12.62 0.05
CA ARG A 2 -6.20 12.37 -0.09
C ARG A 2 -5.83 10.99 0.46
N LEU A 3 -5.04 10.24 -0.30
CA LEU A 3 -4.58 8.90 0.04
C LEU A 3 -3.07 8.86 0.23
N LEU A 4 -2.61 8.08 1.21
CA LEU A 4 -1.21 7.72 1.42
C LEU A 4 -1.10 6.21 1.33
N LEU A 5 -0.26 5.70 0.42
CA LEU A 5 -0.06 4.27 0.20
C LEU A 5 1.37 3.88 0.58
N MET A 6 1.48 2.84 1.38
CA MET A 6 2.75 2.22 1.75
C MET A 6 2.62 0.70 1.84
N SER A 7 3.74 0.00 1.85
CA SER A 7 3.82 -1.44 2.00
C SER A 7 5.22 -1.87 2.44
N ASP A 8 5.35 -3.08 2.94
CA ASP A 8 6.65 -3.72 3.16
C ASP A 8 7.56 -2.88 4.09
N THR A 9 7.02 -2.44 5.21
CA THR A 9 7.75 -1.61 6.17
C THR A 9 8.79 -2.39 6.97
N HIS A 10 8.57 -3.69 7.20
CA HIS A 10 9.52 -4.62 7.83
C HIS A 10 10.24 -4.07 9.07
N LEU A 11 9.53 -3.35 9.93
CA LEU A 11 10.09 -2.82 11.17
C LEU A 11 10.04 -3.87 12.28
N PRO A 12 11.05 -3.95 13.14
CA PRO A 12 12.31 -3.18 13.15
C PRO A 12 13.43 -3.81 12.31
N LYS A 13 13.16 -4.87 11.55
CA LYS A 13 14.19 -5.68 10.87
C LYS A 13 14.99 -4.91 9.82
N ARG A 14 14.33 -4.05 9.06
CA ARG A 14 14.95 -3.32 7.93
C ARG A 14 15.21 -1.85 8.22
N ALA A 15 14.54 -1.30 9.23
CA ALA A 15 14.73 0.06 9.70
C ALA A 15 14.32 0.16 11.15
N LYS A 16 14.79 1.19 11.86
CA LYS A 16 14.40 1.43 13.25
C LYS A 16 13.02 2.09 13.38
N ALA A 17 12.67 2.90 12.39
CA ALA A 17 11.41 3.66 12.36
C ALA A 17 11.00 3.97 10.91
N LEU A 18 9.76 4.38 10.73
CA LEU A 18 9.29 4.93 9.47
C LEU A 18 10.03 6.25 9.17
N PRO A 19 10.34 6.53 7.89
CA PRO A 19 10.97 7.80 7.50
C PRO A 19 10.11 9.01 7.88
N ALA A 20 10.76 10.07 8.38
CA ALA A 20 10.07 11.29 8.79
C ALA A 20 9.18 11.90 7.69
N PRO A 21 9.60 12.01 6.42
CA PRO A 21 8.73 12.53 5.37
C PRO A 21 7.45 11.71 5.18
N LEU A 22 7.51 10.39 5.35
CA LEU A 22 6.32 9.53 5.30
C LEU A 22 5.42 9.74 6.52
N LEU A 23 6.00 9.83 7.72
CA LEU A 23 5.25 10.07 8.96
C LEU A 23 4.52 11.41 8.95
N ASP A 24 5.10 12.43 8.32
CA ASP A 24 4.48 13.76 8.18
C ASP A 24 3.26 13.74 7.23
N GLU A 25 3.20 12.79 6.31
CA GLU A 25 2.06 12.60 5.41
C GLU A 25 0.86 11.89 6.09
N VAL A 26 1.11 11.06 7.11
CA VAL A 26 0.06 10.26 7.76
C VAL A 26 -1.12 11.12 8.25
N PRO A 27 -0.93 12.19 9.05
CA PRO A 27 -2.05 13.00 9.51
C PRO A 27 -2.68 13.88 8.42
N ARG A 28 -2.02 14.04 7.29
CA ARG A 28 -2.52 14.81 6.14
C ARG A 28 -3.41 13.99 5.21
N ALA A 29 -3.29 12.66 5.25
CA ALA A 29 -4.10 11.76 4.47
C ALA A 29 -5.49 11.56 5.10
N ASP A 30 -6.52 11.48 4.27
CA ASP A 30 -7.85 11.06 4.70
C ASP A 30 -7.89 9.55 4.94
N VAL A 31 -7.16 8.80 4.12
CA VAL A 31 -7.00 7.35 4.25
C VAL A 31 -5.53 6.98 4.06
N VAL A 32 -5.01 6.21 4.99
CA VAL A 32 -3.71 5.53 4.88
C VAL A 32 -3.97 4.09 4.46
N ILE A 33 -3.27 3.62 3.43
CA ILE A 33 -3.35 2.25 2.94
C ILE A 33 -2.01 1.56 3.16
N HIS A 34 -2.02 0.39 3.81
CA HIS A 34 -0.83 -0.42 4.01
C HIS A 34 -1.04 -1.84 3.48
N ALA A 35 -0.26 -2.22 2.49
CA ALA A 35 -0.43 -3.48 1.76
C ALA A 35 0.37 -4.67 2.33
N GLY A 36 0.64 -4.67 3.65
CA GLY A 36 1.20 -5.83 4.34
C GLY A 36 2.72 -5.82 4.52
N ASP A 37 3.21 -6.86 5.20
CA ASP A 37 4.61 -7.01 5.64
C ASP A 37 5.05 -5.91 6.60
N TRP A 38 4.35 -5.87 7.73
CA TRP A 38 4.62 -5.00 8.89
C TRP A 38 5.79 -5.50 9.73
N VAL A 39 5.74 -6.80 10.05
CA VAL A 39 6.60 -7.58 10.94
C VAL A 39 6.29 -7.37 12.42
N ASP A 40 6.08 -6.14 12.89
CA ASP A 40 5.72 -5.87 14.28
C ASP A 40 4.34 -5.21 14.43
N THR A 41 3.73 -5.38 15.60
CA THR A 41 2.46 -4.74 15.94
C THR A 41 2.62 -3.27 16.31
N ALA A 42 3.79 -2.83 16.71
CA ALA A 42 4.05 -1.45 17.11
C ALA A 42 3.87 -0.47 15.94
N THR A 43 4.24 -0.88 14.73
CA THR A 43 4.01 -0.06 13.51
C THR A 43 2.52 0.04 13.21
N LEU A 44 1.77 -1.04 13.38
CA LEU A 44 0.31 -1.01 13.22
C LEU A 44 -0.33 -0.06 14.25
N ASP A 45 0.04 -0.19 15.52
CA ASP A 45 -0.46 0.68 16.61
C ASP A 45 -0.16 2.16 16.32
N LEU A 46 1.05 2.45 15.84
CA LEU A 46 1.46 3.80 15.47
C LEU A 46 0.58 4.39 14.36
N LEU A 47 0.33 3.62 13.31
CA LEU A 47 -0.47 4.08 12.17
C LEU A 47 -1.97 4.16 12.53
N GLU A 48 -2.50 3.22 13.31
CA GLU A 48 -3.87 3.32 13.84
C GLU A 48 -4.07 4.59 14.68
N GLY A 49 -3.09 4.92 15.53
CA GLY A 49 -3.17 6.10 16.40
C GLY A 49 -2.99 7.45 15.67
N ARG A 50 -2.37 7.47 14.50
CA ARG A 50 -2.07 8.70 13.75
C ARG A 50 -2.92 8.91 12.50
N SER A 51 -3.49 7.85 11.94
CA SER A 51 -4.32 7.92 10.72
C SER A 51 -5.75 8.33 11.06
N ARG A 52 -6.37 9.11 10.20
CA ARG A 52 -7.82 9.37 10.26
C ARG A 52 -8.61 8.10 9.94
N ARG A 53 -8.15 7.35 8.96
CA ARG A 53 -8.65 6.03 8.57
C ARG A 53 -7.48 5.20 8.06
N LEU A 54 -7.39 3.95 8.52
CA LEU A 54 -6.39 2.98 8.07
C LEU A 54 -7.10 1.84 7.34
N LEU A 55 -6.70 1.57 6.11
CA LEU A 55 -7.10 0.41 5.32
C LEU A 55 -5.88 -0.48 5.13
N ALA A 56 -5.86 -1.66 5.72
CA ALA A 56 -4.65 -2.45 5.80
C ALA A 56 -4.90 -3.95 5.73
N VAL A 57 -3.87 -4.67 5.30
CA VAL A 57 -3.84 -6.14 5.24
C VAL A 57 -2.55 -6.66 5.88
N HIS A 58 -2.50 -7.93 6.23
CA HIS A 58 -1.26 -8.60 6.57
C HIS A 58 -0.54 -9.10 5.32
N GLY A 59 0.77 -9.32 5.44
CA GLY A 59 1.61 -9.93 4.42
C GLY A 59 2.14 -11.31 4.84
N ASN A 60 2.98 -11.89 4.00
CA ASN A 60 3.53 -13.24 4.23
C ASN A 60 4.57 -13.29 5.37
N ASN A 61 5.20 -12.16 5.71
CA ASN A 61 6.13 -12.05 6.84
C ASN A 61 5.45 -11.68 8.17
N ASP A 62 4.15 -11.52 8.18
CA ASP A 62 3.40 -11.12 9.37
C ASP A 62 2.99 -12.32 10.18
N GLY A 63 3.24 -12.26 11.51
CA GLY A 63 2.94 -13.32 12.45
C GLY A 63 1.48 -13.38 12.90
N ALA A 64 1.20 -14.27 13.84
CA ALA A 64 -0.15 -14.56 14.34
C ALA A 64 -0.86 -13.32 14.90
N ASP A 65 -0.16 -12.45 15.62
CA ASP A 65 -0.76 -11.24 16.22
C ASP A 65 -1.27 -10.26 15.15
N LEU A 66 -0.51 -10.03 14.09
CA LEU A 66 -0.91 -9.19 12.97
C LEU A 66 -2.04 -9.84 12.17
N ARG A 67 -1.96 -11.15 11.92
CA ARG A 67 -3.00 -11.88 11.20
C ARG A 67 -4.31 -11.94 11.95
N ALA A 68 -4.30 -11.87 13.27
CA ALA A 68 -5.51 -11.77 14.08
C ALA A 68 -6.20 -10.40 13.99
N ARG A 69 -5.44 -9.36 13.68
CA ARG A 69 -5.94 -7.97 13.60
C ARG A 69 -6.25 -7.49 12.18
N LEU A 70 -5.61 -8.08 11.18
CA LEU A 70 -5.67 -7.65 9.79
C LEU A 70 -6.14 -8.78 8.88
N PRO A 71 -7.00 -8.49 7.89
CA PRO A 71 -7.40 -9.47 6.88
C PRO A 71 -6.29 -9.72 5.87
N GLU A 72 -6.43 -10.79 5.10
CA GLU A 72 -5.58 -11.05 3.91
C GLU A 72 -5.91 -10.08 2.77
N VAL A 73 -7.20 -9.79 2.59
CA VAL A 73 -7.71 -8.86 1.58
C VAL A 73 -8.66 -7.88 2.26
N ALA A 74 -8.50 -6.60 1.98
CA ALA A 74 -9.40 -5.55 2.46
C ALA A 74 -10.05 -4.83 1.28
N TYR A 75 -11.29 -4.40 1.49
CA TYR A 75 -12.06 -3.66 0.50
C TYR A 75 -12.62 -2.39 1.11
N ALA A 76 -12.70 -1.32 0.33
CA ALA A 76 -13.37 -0.09 0.74
C ALA A 76 -13.87 0.71 -0.47
N ASP A 77 -14.98 1.40 -0.28
CA ASP A 77 -15.41 2.45 -1.21
C ASP A 77 -14.80 3.78 -0.76
N LEU A 78 -13.97 4.36 -1.60
CA LEU A 78 -13.27 5.60 -1.35
C LEU A 78 -13.62 6.63 -2.43
N GLY A 79 -14.41 7.63 -2.07
CA GLY A 79 -14.78 8.71 -3.00
C GLY A 79 -15.49 8.25 -4.27
N GLY A 80 -16.25 7.16 -4.22
CA GLY A 80 -16.97 6.59 -5.35
C GLY A 80 -16.17 5.55 -6.16
N LEU A 81 -14.94 5.21 -5.74
CA LEU A 81 -14.12 4.14 -6.32
C LEU A 81 -14.05 2.93 -5.38
N ARG A 82 -14.10 1.75 -5.95
CA ARG A 82 -13.93 0.49 -5.22
C ARG A 82 -12.46 0.12 -5.15
N PHE A 83 -11.90 0.17 -3.94
CA PHE A 83 -10.52 -0.23 -3.64
C PHE A 83 -10.46 -1.63 -3.08
N GLY A 84 -9.46 -2.38 -3.53
CA GLY A 84 -8.99 -3.60 -2.89
C GLY A 84 -7.54 -3.43 -2.46
N VAL A 85 -7.16 -4.10 -1.37
CA VAL A 85 -5.79 -4.17 -0.88
C VAL A 85 -5.44 -5.62 -0.64
N VAL A 86 -4.32 -6.07 -1.19
CA VAL A 86 -3.80 -7.42 -1.01
C VAL A 86 -2.28 -7.34 -0.99
N HIS A 87 -1.61 -8.20 -0.21
CA HIS A 87 -0.15 -8.14 -0.17
C HIS A 87 0.49 -8.66 -1.46
N GLU A 88 0.05 -9.82 -1.95
CA GLU A 88 0.71 -10.54 -3.04
C GLU A 88 -0.21 -10.75 -4.23
N THR A 89 0.32 -10.48 -5.43
CA THR A 89 -0.38 -10.64 -6.71
C THR A 89 0.29 -11.66 -7.65
N GLY A 90 1.35 -12.33 -7.18
CA GLY A 90 2.14 -13.27 -7.99
C GLY A 90 3.13 -12.57 -8.93
N PRO A 91 3.63 -13.29 -9.95
CA PRO A 91 4.66 -12.78 -10.87
C PRO A 91 4.22 -11.52 -11.62
N ALA A 92 5.20 -10.71 -12.04
CA ALA A 92 4.95 -9.51 -12.84
C ALA A 92 4.29 -9.83 -14.19
N GLN A 93 4.72 -10.91 -14.84
CA GLN A 93 4.13 -11.33 -16.10
C GLN A 93 2.66 -11.74 -15.94
N GLY A 94 1.79 -11.16 -16.74
CA GLY A 94 0.34 -11.43 -16.72
C GLY A 94 -0.40 -10.91 -15.49
N ARG A 95 0.23 -10.02 -14.70
CA ARG A 95 -0.36 -9.49 -13.47
C ARG A 95 -1.70 -8.82 -13.70
N GLU A 96 -1.79 -7.98 -14.71
CA GLU A 96 -2.99 -7.20 -15.01
C GLU A 96 -4.20 -8.10 -15.26
N ALA A 97 -4.06 -9.08 -16.14
CA ALA A 97 -5.13 -10.01 -16.48
C ALA A 97 -5.51 -10.90 -15.27
N ARG A 98 -4.51 -11.39 -14.53
CA ARG A 98 -4.72 -12.22 -13.35
C ARG A 98 -5.44 -11.47 -12.23
N CYS A 99 -5.04 -10.22 -11.97
CA CYS A 99 -5.68 -9.39 -10.96
C CYS A 99 -7.09 -8.98 -11.35
N ALA A 100 -7.32 -8.64 -12.62
CA ALA A 100 -8.66 -8.33 -13.13
C ALA A 100 -9.62 -9.53 -12.97
N ALA A 101 -9.14 -10.74 -13.20
CA ALA A 101 -9.93 -11.97 -13.03
C ALA A 101 -10.19 -12.28 -11.54
N ARG A 102 -9.18 -12.09 -10.68
CA ARG A 102 -9.29 -12.37 -9.23
C ARG A 102 -10.16 -11.35 -8.49
N PHE A 103 -10.16 -10.11 -8.92
CA PHE A 103 -10.84 -9.00 -8.26
C PHE A 103 -11.84 -8.29 -9.19
N PRO A 104 -12.89 -8.96 -9.63
CA PRO A 104 -13.88 -8.35 -10.51
C PRO A 104 -14.60 -7.20 -9.81
N GLY A 105 -14.86 -6.12 -10.54
CA GLY A 105 -15.59 -4.96 -10.03
C GLY A 105 -14.79 -3.98 -9.18
N LEU A 106 -13.48 -4.18 -9.00
CA LEU A 106 -12.60 -3.17 -8.41
C LEU A 106 -12.18 -2.13 -9.43
N ASP A 107 -12.05 -0.89 -8.98
CA ASP A 107 -11.46 0.22 -9.75
C ASP A 107 -9.96 0.33 -9.50
N VAL A 108 -9.51 0.09 -8.25
CA VAL A 108 -8.11 0.19 -7.84
C VAL A 108 -7.73 -1.00 -6.97
N LEU A 109 -6.60 -1.62 -7.26
CA LEU A 109 -5.96 -2.64 -6.44
C LEU A 109 -4.60 -2.14 -5.97
N VAL A 110 -4.40 -2.07 -4.65
CA VAL A 110 -3.12 -1.76 -4.01
C VAL A 110 -2.48 -3.04 -3.52
N PHE A 111 -1.21 -3.25 -3.84
CA PHE A 111 -0.46 -4.44 -3.46
C PHE A 111 0.99 -4.11 -3.08
N GLY A 112 1.72 -5.10 -2.55
CA GLY A 112 3.10 -4.96 -2.09
C GLY A 112 3.99 -6.12 -2.52
N HIS A 113 4.70 -6.71 -1.56
CA HIS A 113 5.53 -7.90 -1.65
C HIS A 113 6.83 -7.76 -2.46
N SER A 114 6.77 -7.21 -3.66
CA SER A 114 7.94 -7.11 -4.54
C SER A 114 8.92 -6.00 -4.14
N HIS A 115 8.49 -5.02 -3.37
CA HIS A 115 9.17 -3.75 -3.10
C HIS A 115 9.44 -2.91 -4.36
N ILE A 116 8.83 -3.27 -5.48
CA ILE A 116 9.00 -2.60 -6.77
C ILE A 116 7.79 -1.70 -7.00
N PRO A 117 7.98 -0.39 -7.13
CA PRO A 117 6.87 0.50 -7.51
C PRO A 117 6.20 0.05 -8.81
N TRP A 118 4.87 0.08 -8.81
CA TRP A 118 4.08 -0.36 -9.94
C TRP A 118 2.87 0.54 -10.14
N ASP A 119 2.61 0.89 -11.38
CA ASP A 119 1.44 1.67 -11.76
C ASP A 119 1.02 1.31 -13.18
N THR A 120 0.03 0.44 -13.30
CA THR A 120 -0.51 -0.01 -14.58
C THR A 120 -2.02 -0.08 -14.54
N THR A 121 -2.64 -0.10 -15.71
CA THR A 121 -4.08 -0.29 -15.88
C THR A 121 -4.34 -1.56 -16.67
N ALA A 122 -5.13 -2.46 -16.10
CA ALA A 122 -5.56 -3.68 -16.78
C ALA A 122 -6.59 -3.38 -17.87
N PRO A 123 -6.72 -4.26 -18.87
CA PRO A 123 -7.89 -4.23 -19.76
C PRO A 123 -9.18 -4.29 -18.92
N GLY A 124 -10.10 -3.38 -19.16
CA GLY A 124 -11.32 -3.25 -18.35
C GLY A 124 -11.25 -2.17 -17.26
N GLY A 125 -10.08 -1.55 -17.02
CA GLY A 125 -9.94 -0.33 -16.24
C GLY A 125 -9.43 -0.48 -14.82
N LEU A 126 -9.19 -1.70 -14.30
CA LEU A 126 -8.59 -1.89 -12.98
C LEU A 126 -7.19 -1.27 -12.93
N ARG A 127 -6.98 -0.26 -12.07
CA ARG A 127 -5.66 0.32 -11.80
C ARG A 127 -4.93 -0.47 -10.73
N LEU A 128 -3.69 -0.89 -11.03
CA LEU A 128 -2.83 -1.62 -10.11
C LEU A 128 -1.73 -0.70 -9.60
N LEU A 129 -1.63 -0.55 -8.28
CA LEU A 129 -0.64 0.31 -7.63
C LEU A 129 0.17 -0.47 -6.60
N ASN A 130 1.50 -0.40 -6.71
CA ASN A 130 2.42 -0.83 -5.66
C ASN A 130 3.28 0.37 -5.24
N PRO A 131 3.25 0.79 -3.97
CA PRO A 131 4.02 1.94 -3.49
C PRO A 131 5.52 1.66 -3.35
N GLY A 132 5.96 0.41 -3.55
CA GLY A 132 7.30 -0.01 -3.17
C GLY A 132 7.44 -0.16 -1.66
N SER A 133 8.64 0.01 -1.13
CA SER A 133 8.90 -0.02 0.30
C SER A 133 9.58 1.27 0.77
N PRO A 134 9.11 1.89 1.86
CA PRO A 134 9.74 3.10 2.41
C PRO A 134 10.99 2.80 3.27
N THR A 135 11.27 1.53 3.53
CA THR A 135 12.28 1.08 4.49
C THR A 135 13.28 0.07 3.92
N ASP A 136 12.86 -0.71 2.94
CA ASP A 136 13.69 -1.77 2.32
C ASP A 136 13.56 -1.72 0.79
N ARG A 137 14.45 -0.96 0.18
CA ARG A 137 14.46 -0.80 -1.29
C ARG A 137 14.89 -2.05 -2.06
N ARG A 138 15.46 -3.04 -1.40
CA ARG A 138 16.10 -4.20 -2.05
C ARG A 138 17.04 -3.76 -3.17
N ARG A 139 16.75 -4.12 -4.42
CA ARG A 139 17.55 -3.75 -5.60
C ARG A 139 17.10 -2.45 -6.27
N GLN A 140 16.08 -1.78 -5.73
CA GLN A 140 15.59 -0.52 -6.27
C GLN A 140 16.53 0.63 -5.91
N PRO A 141 16.62 1.69 -6.72
CA PRO A 141 17.49 2.83 -6.43
C PRO A 141 17.07 3.62 -5.19
N HIS A 142 15.78 3.62 -4.86
CA HIS A 142 15.21 4.38 -3.74
C HIS A 142 14.22 3.57 -2.92
N CYS A 143 14.09 3.92 -1.64
CA CYS A 143 12.88 3.63 -0.87
C CYS A 143 11.76 4.56 -1.34
N THR A 144 10.52 4.07 -1.36
CA THR A 144 9.39 4.80 -1.96
C THR A 144 8.09 4.64 -1.19
N TYR A 145 7.18 5.58 -1.42
CA TYR A 145 5.76 5.50 -1.08
C TYR A 145 4.95 6.27 -2.13
N LEU A 146 3.64 6.09 -2.14
CA LEU A 146 2.74 6.80 -3.05
C LEU A 146 1.80 7.73 -2.29
N THR A 147 1.49 8.87 -2.90
CA THR A 147 0.29 9.65 -2.58
C THR A 147 -0.62 9.68 -3.78
N ALA A 148 -1.92 9.78 -3.54
CA ALA A 148 -2.92 9.93 -4.59
C ALA A 148 -4.10 10.75 -4.07
N ALA A 149 -4.99 11.13 -4.96
CA ALA A 149 -6.26 11.75 -4.61
C ALA A 149 -7.40 11.01 -5.30
N VAL A 150 -8.57 11.00 -4.65
CA VAL A 150 -9.82 10.64 -5.28
C VAL A 150 -10.70 11.88 -5.30
N ASP A 151 -11.05 12.32 -6.49
CA ASP A 151 -11.90 13.48 -6.71
C ASP A 151 -12.95 13.15 -7.75
N ASP A 152 -14.22 13.37 -7.39
CA ASP A 152 -15.38 13.12 -8.24
C ASP A 152 -15.37 11.72 -8.92
N GLY A 153 -15.12 10.67 -8.12
CA GLY A 153 -15.07 9.28 -8.58
C GLY A 153 -13.89 8.97 -9.51
N ARG A 154 -12.82 9.76 -9.46
CA ARG A 154 -11.62 9.56 -10.27
C ARG A 154 -10.37 9.53 -9.40
N LEU A 155 -9.46 8.61 -9.71
CA LEU A 155 -8.14 8.58 -9.12
C LEU A 155 -7.24 9.58 -9.86
N THR A 156 -6.72 10.56 -9.13
CA THR A 156 -5.88 11.65 -9.65
C THR A 156 -4.61 11.81 -8.81
N ASP A 157 -3.65 12.58 -9.33
CA ASP A 157 -2.44 12.98 -8.61
C ASP A 157 -1.69 11.79 -7.97
N VAL A 158 -1.56 10.69 -8.71
CA VAL A 158 -0.76 9.54 -8.29
C VAL A 158 0.71 9.91 -8.40
N VAL A 159 1.36 10.09 -7.24
CA VAL A 159 2.75 10.54 -7.17
C VAL A 159 3.60 9.54 -6.42
N LEU A 160 4.66 9.06 -7.07
CA LEU A 160 5.68 8.23 -6.44
C LEU A 160 6.74 9.14 -5.77
N HIS A 161 6.80 9.06 -4.44
CA HIS A 161 7.81 9.76 -3.64
C HIS A 161 9.04 8.88 -3.48
N ARG A 162 10.20 9.44 -3.82
CA ARG A 162 11.50 8.80 -3.63
C ARG A 162 12.15 9.38 -2.39
N LEU A 163 12.45 8.52 -1.43
CA LEU A 163 13.13 8.91 -0.21
C LEU A 163 14.64 9.04 -0.47
N PRO A 164 15.32 9.97 0.20
CA PRO A 164 16.76 10.09 0.08
C PRO A 164 17.45 8.81 0.57
N PRO A 165 18.64 8.50 0.09
CA PRO A 165 19.48 7.42 0.62
C PRO A 165 19.68 7.59 2.14
N ARG A 166 19.68 6.48 2.85
CA ARG A 166 20.03 6.46 4.28
C ARG A 166 21.53 6.37 4.47
#